data_8c8fe858ce616274d999e73c94bd0865
#
_entry.id   8c8fe858ce616274d999e73c94bd0865
#
_cell.length_a   1.000
_cell.length_b   1.000
_cell.length_c   1.000
_cell.angle_alpha   90.00
_cell.angle_beta   90.00
_cell.angle_gamma   90.00
#
_symmetry.space_group_name_H-M   'P 1'
#
loop_
_entity.id
_entity.type
_entity.pdbx_description
1 polymer ?
#
loop_
_entity_poly.entity_id
_entity_poly.type
_entity_poly.pdbx_seq_one_letter_code
_entity_poly.pdbx_strand_id
1 'polypeptide(L)'
;MKETPRTQKKEQLANCISCKTPQYTALVNAEGDTAYQGKFNDMIDQFDEPISCYNCHENDPTQLIVGNEKKAPLASQTCRQCHNEYYFDPTTKATTNPYTGTDQMTPDAILAYYDDMNFSDWNHADTMAPMIKVQHPEFETIYGGESTTMARIGYTCSDCHMGTEVAEDGTAYTSHDWISPLENEDMLANDCNNCHADLKSEVAATQAKEEQRVTSISEKIEDMTNKIADKYADEIAAIKAAKDAGSKQAPSDELAALWKLQRNAQFYWDFVMVENSEGAHNPDLTFETLDKAEAAADQALSMLG
;
A
#
# COMPACT_ATOMS: atom_id res chain seq x y z
N MET A 1 -14.01 -9.93 -8.57
CA MET A 1 -14.10 -8.49 -8.26
C MET A 1 -15.54 -7.97 -8.06
N LYS A 2 -16.53 -8.42 -8.81
CA LYS A 2 -17.92 -7.92 -8.74
C LYS A 2 -18.65 -8.08 -7.39
N GLU A 3 -18.20 -8.99 -6.55
CA GLU A 3 -18.96 -9.42 -5.36
C GLU A 3 -18.42 -8.87 -4.03
N THR A 4 -17.48 -7.94 -4.07
CA THR A 4 -16.98 -7.31 -2.84
C THR A 4 -17.89 -6.16 -2.39
N PRO A 5 -18.03 -5.92 -1.07
CA PRO A 5 -18.83 -4.79 -0.58
C PRO A 5 -18.40 -3.44 -1.17
N ARG A 6 -17.10 -3.29 -1.49
CA ARG A 6 -16.55 -2.08 -2.09
C ARG A 6 -17.02 -1.88 -3.53
N THR A 7 -17.01 -2.94 -4.34
CA THR A 7 -17.38 -2.88 -5.77
C THR A 7 -18.91 -2.87 -6.00
N GLN A 8 -19.71 -3.20 -4.98
CA GLN A 8 -21.16 -3.09 -5.03
C GLN A 8 -21.66 -1.66 -4.91
N LYS A 9 -20.81 -0.70 -4.51
CA LYS A 9 -21.17 0.73 -4.47
C LYS A 9 -21.32 1.26 -5.89
N LYS A 10 -22.50 1.82 -6.22
CA LYS A 10 -22.82 2.32 -7.57
C LYS A 10 -21.85 3.40 -8.08
N GLU A 11 -21.26 4.17 -7.19
CA GLU A 11 -20.37 5.29 -7.51
C GLU A 11 -18.88 4.93 -7.47
N GLN A 12 -18.53 3.64 -7.29
CA GLN A 12 -17.14 3.23 -7.31
C GLN A 12 -16.52 3.46 -8.69
N LEU A 13 -15.39 4.17 -8.73
CA LEU A 13 -14.63 4.38 -9.96
C LEU A 13 -13.91 3.10 -10.41
N ALA A 14 -13.64 3.03 -11.72
CA ALA A 14 -13.06 1.85 -12.35
C ALA A 14 -11.53 1.74 -12.20
N ASN A 15 -10.86 2.78 -11.72
CA ASN A 15 -9.40 2.85 -11.61
C ASN A 15 -8.75 1.70 -10.82
N CYS A 16 -9.48 1.03 -9.89
CA CYS A 16 -8.98 -0.18 -9.25
C CYS A 16 -8.82 -1.39 -10.18
N ILE A 17 -9.32 -1.32 -11.42
CA ILE A 17 -9.16 -2.37 -12.44
C ILE A 17 -7.74 -2.33 -13.04
N SER A 18 -7.04 -1.20 -12.99
CA SER A 18 -5.75 -0.97 -13.64
C SER A 18 -4.69 -2.05 -13.31
N CYS A 19 -4.69 -2.56 -12.08
CA CYS A 19 -3.77 -3.61 -11.64
C CYS A 19 -4.32 -5.04 -11.83
N LYS A 20 -5.40 -5.25 -12.61
CA LYS A 20 -6.10 -6.54 -12.69
C LYS A 20 -6.22 -7.08 -14.11
N THR A 21 -5.99 -6.26 -15.13
CA THR A 21 -6.10 -6.68 -16.53
C THR A 21 -5.31 -5.75 -17.46
N PRO A 22 -4.63 -6.28 -18.49
CA PRO A 22 -3.96 -5.46 -19.50
C PRO A 22 -4.95 -4.67 -20.36
N GLN A 23 -6.18 -5.12 -20.49
CA GLN A 23 -7.21 -4.44 -21.28
C GLN A 23 -7.54 -3.04 -20.74
N TYR A 24 -7.49 -2.85 -19.39
CA TYR A 24 -7.68 -1.53 -18.82
C TYR A 24 -6.48 -0.60 -19.10
N THR A 25 -5.26 -1.15 -19.06
CA THR A 25 -4.06 -0.40 -19.47
C THR A 25 -4.16 0.03 -20.93
N ALA A 26 -4.63 -0.85 -21.82
CA ALA A 26 -4.87 -0.51 -23.24
C ALA A 26 -5.93 0.60 -23.38
N LEU A 27 -7.00 0.56 -22.58
CA LEU A 27 -8.02 1.61 -22.57
C LEU A 27 -7.44 2.97 -22.13
N VAL A 28 -6.64 2.98 -21.05
CA VAL A 28 -5.97 4.20 -20.57
C VAL A 28 -5.02 4.75 -21.63
N ASN A 29 -4.28 3.90 -22.33
CA ASN A 29 -3.40 4.31 -23.43
C ASN A 29 -4.17 4.91 -24.61
N ALA A 30 -5.40 4.45 -24.87
CA ALA A 30 -6.24 4.94 -25.96
C ALA A 30 -7.01 6.24 -25.61
N GLU A 31 -7.50 6.36 -24.38
CA GLU A 31 -8.43 7.42 -23.96
C GLU A 31 -7.81 8.43 -22.98
N GLY A 32 -6.62 8.14 -22.45
CA GLY A 32 -5.98 8.99 -21.45
C GLY A 32 -6.78 9.01 -20.12
N ASP A 33 -6.71 10.14 -19.42
CA ASP A 33 -7.33 10.31 -18.10
C ASP A 33 -8.85 10.11 -18.09
N THR A 34 -9.52 10.14 -19.27
CA THR A 34 -10.98 9.90 -19.33
C THR A 34 -11.34 8.47 -18.92
N ALA A 35 -10.46 7.50 -19.15
CA ALA A 35 -10.67 6.13 -18.72
C ALA A 35 -10.85 6.00 -17.19
N TYR A 36 -10.18 6.85 -16.40
CA TYR A 36 -10.29 6.84 -14.94
C TYR A 36 -11.61 7.40 -14.39
N GLN A 37 -12.37 8.11 -15.22
CA GLN A 37 -13.66 8.69 -14.83
C GLN A 37 -14.83 7.67 -14.89
N GLY A 38 -14.60 6.51 -15.50
CA GLY A 38 -15.59 5.46 -15.63
C GLY A 38 -16.02 4.86 -14.31
N LYS A 39 -17.27 4.44 -14.21
CA LYS A 39 -17.77 3.72 -13.03
C LYS A 39 -17.46 2.23 -13.16
N PHE A 40 -17.03 1.61 -12.05
CA PHE A 40 -16.66 0.21 -12.02
C PHE A 40 -17.74 -0.73 -12.61
N ASN A 41 -18.98 -0.56 -12.18
CA ASN A 41 -20.08 -1.43 -12.60
C ASN A 41 -20.49 -1.27 -14.07
N ASP A 42 -20.15 -0.14 -14.70
CA ASP A 42 -20.45 0.12 -16.11
C ASP A 42 -19.34 -0.43 -17.03
N MET A 43 -18.14 -0.66 -16.45
CA MET A 43 -16.95 -1.02 -17.22
C MET A 43 -16.49 -2.47 -17.02
N ILE A 44 -16.70 -3.05 -15.84
CA ILE A 44 -16.09 -4.33 -15.46
C ILE A 44 -16.42 -5.48 -16.43
N ASP A 45 -17.59 -5.45 -17.06
CA ASP A 45 -18.02 -6.48 -18.02
C ASP A 45 -17.34 -6.37 -19.39
N GLN A 46 -16.57 -5.31 -19.61
CA GLN A 46 -15.77 -5.12 -20.83
C GLN A 46 -14.38 -5.78 -20.72
N PHE A 47 -13.99 -6.22 -19.52
CA PHE A 47 -12.69 -6.80 -19.24
C PHE A 47 -12.84 -8.26 -18.83
N ASP A 48 -12.42 -9.15 -19.70
CA ASP A 48 -12.51 -10.61 -19.54
C ASP A 48 -11.16 -11.31 -19.38
N GLU A 49 -10.06 -10.59 -19.65
CA GLU A 49 -8.70 -11.09 -19.42
C GLU A 49 -8.25 -10.84 -17.98
N PRO A 50 -7.72 -11.84 -17.28
CA PRO A 50 -7.01 -11.66 -16.01
C PRO A 50 -5.65 -11.01 -16.24
N ILE A 51 -4.85 -10.89 -15.17
CA ILE A 51 -3.42 -10.57 -15.28
C ILE A 51 -2.78 -11.59 -16.24
N SER A 52 -2.04 -11.10 -17.21
CA SER A 52 -1.43 -11.90 -18.28
C SER A 52 -0.03 -11.38 -18.61
N CYS A 53 0.63 -12.01 -19.58
CA CYS A 53 1.97 -11.63 -20.03
C CYS A 53 2.09 -10.11 -20.34
N TYR A 54 1.05 -9.52 -20.89
CA TYR A 54 1.01 -8.10 -21.26
C TYR A 54 0.88 -7.11 -20.11
N ASN A 55 0.74 -7.57 -18.88
CA ASN A 55 0.88 -6.69 -17.72
C ASN A 55 2.36 -6.43 -17.38
N CYS A 56 3.25 -7.38 -17.75
CA CYS A 56 4.65 -7.34 -17.39
C CYS A 56 5.59 -7.20 -18.60
N HIS A 57 5.20 -7.74 -19.75
CA HIS A 57 6.00 -7.76 -20.96
C HIS A 57 5.37 -6.91 -22.06
N GLU A 58 6.23 -6.31 -22.90
CA GLU A 58 5.84 -5.75 -24.18
C GLU A 58 5.59 -6.88 -25.22
N ASN A 59 5.36 -6.54 -26.48
CA ASN A 59 5.19 -7.54 -27.55
C ASN A 59 6.41 -8.47 -27.73
N ASP A 60 7.59 -8.01 -27.32
CA ASP A 60 8.78 -8.85 -27.17
C ASP A 60 8.87 -9.29 -25.70
N PRO A 61 8.77 -10.59 -25.38
CA PRO A 61 8.79 -11.08 -24.01
C PRO A 61 10.13 -10.85 -23.28
N THR A 62 11.19 -10.48 -24.00
CA THR A 62 12.45 -10.05 -23.39
C THR A 62 12.41 -8.60 -22.88
N GLN A 63 11.39 -7.85 -23.23
CA GLN A 63 11.20 -6.47 -22.83
C GLN A 63 10.14 -6.35 -21.75
N LEU A 64 10.54 -5.84 -20.58
CA LEU A 64 9.64 -5.60 -19.46
C LEU A 64 8.99 -4.22 -19.58
N ILE A 65 7.70 -4.16 -19.26
CA ILE A 65 6.98 -2.90 -19.04
C ILE A 65 7.45 -2.33 -17.70
N VAL A 66 7.98 -1.13 -17.72
CA VAL A 66 8.49 -0.44 -16.53
C VAL A 66 7.85 0.93 -16.38
N GLY A 67 7.61 1.32 -15.14
CA GLY A 67 7.16 2.68 -14.83
C GLY A 67 8.27 3.72 -15.06
N ASN A 68 7.93 4.98 -14.77
CA ASN A 68 8.85 6.11 -14.99
C ASN A 68 10.01 6.19 -13.99
N GLU A 69 10.03 5.38 -12.95
CA GLU A 69 11.10 5.40 -11.93
C GLU A 69 12.35 4.68 -12.44
N LYS A 70 13.49 5.35 -12.38
CA LYS A 70 14.74 4.87 -12.96
C LYS A 70 15.78 4.40 -11.94
N LYS A 71 15.48 4.46 -10.65
CA LYS A 71 16.46 4.21 -9.58
C LYS A 71 16.45 2.78 -9.04
N ALA A 72 15.47 1.96 -9.44
CA ALA A 72 15.39 0.55 -9.05
C ALA A 72 15.65 -0.37 -10.25
N PRO A 73 15.99 -1.66 -10.03
CA PRO A 73 16.15 -2.64 -11.10
C PRO A 73 14.88 -2.78 -11.94
N LEU A 74 15.03 -3.00 -13.26
CA LEU A 74 13.89 -3.05 -14.20
C LEU A 74 12.83 -4.09 -13.80
N ALA A 75 13.25 -5.28 -13.38
CA ALA A 75 12.32 -6.33 -12.95
C ALA A 75 11.45 -5.88 -11.76
N SER A 76 12.02 -5.20 -10.79
CA SER A 76 11.26 -4.66 -9.65
C SER A 76 10.33 -3.51 -10.06
N GLN A 77 10.72 -2.69 -11.03
CA GLN A 77 9.83 -1.63 -11.54
C GLN A 77 8.60 -2.18 -12.25
N THR A 78 8.69 -3.35 -12.86
CA THR A 78 7.54 -4.03 -13.44
C THR A 78 6.53 -4.42 -12.36
N CYS A 79 6.96 -4.99 -11.25
CA CYS A 79 6.10 -5.34 -10.11
C CYS A 79 5.48 -4.08 -9.46
N ARG A 80 6.26 -2.98 -9.39
CA ARG A 80 5.82 -1.69 -8.88
C ARG A 80 4.59 -1.12 -9.58
N GLN A 81 4.24 -1.53 -10.79
CA GLN A 81 3.02 -1.06 -11.45
C GLN A 81 1.76 -1.34 -10.61
N CYS A 82 1.81 -2.37 -9.75
CA CYS A 82 0.69 -2.79 -8.89
C CYS A 82 1.05 -2.80 -7.40
N HIS A 83 2.32 -3.10 -7.05
CA HIS A 83 2.83 -3.21 -5.70
C HIS A 83 3.54 -1.93 -5.28
N ASN A 84 2.78 -0.86 -5.11
CA ASN A 84 3.25 0.46 -4.71
C ASN A 84 2.16 1.25 -3.99
N GLU A 85 2.58 2.28 -3.25
CA GLU A 85 1.66 3.25 -2.69
C GLU A 85 1.18 4.23 -3.76
N TYR A 86 -0.12 4.45 -3.80
CA TYR A 86 -0.77 5.37 -4.73
C TYR A 86 -2.05 5.97 -4.17
N TYR A 87 -2.44 7.08 -4.73
CA TYR A 87 -3.76 7.69 -4.52
C TYR A 87 -4.43 7.99 -5.86
N PHE A 88 -5.72 8.28 -5.80
CA PHE A 88 -6.45 8.75 -6.98
C PHE A 88 -6.46 10.27 -6.99
N ASP A 89 -5.82 10.87 -7.98
CA ASP A 89 -5.80 12.32 -8.12
C ASP A 89 -7.21 12.91 -8.00
N PRO A 90 -7.44 13.92 -7.14
CA PRO A 90 -8.78 14.45 -6.92
C PRO A 90 -9.46 15.03 -8.16
N THR A 91 -8.68 15.46 -9.17
CA THR A 91 -9.16 16.10 -10.39
C THR A 91 -9.30 15.09 -11.53
N THR A 92 -8.21 14.41 -11.88
CA THR A 92 -8.15 13.52 -13.04
C THR A 92 -8.65 12.11 -12.72
N LYS A 93 -8.65 11.72 -11.44
CA LYS A 93 -8.90 10.36 -10.93
C LYS A 93 -7.82 9.35 -11.34
N ALA A 94 -6.76 9.81 -11.97
CA ALA A 94 -5.63 8.96 -12.32
C ALA A 94 -4.95 8.37 -11.08
N THR A 95 -4.46 7.16 -11.22
CA THR A 95 -3.60 6.52 -10.23
C THR A 95 -2.26 7.25 -10.18
N THR A 96 -1.91 7.83 -9.04
CA THR A 96 -0.76 8.73 -8.88
C THR A 96 0.05 8.32 -7.65
N ASN A 97 1.38 8.30 -7.75
CA ASN A 97 2.22 8.04 -6.60
C ASN A 97 2.42 9.31 -5.75
N PRO A 98 2.46 9.21 -4.41
CA PRO A 98 2.67 10.35 -3.51
C PRO A 98 4.16 10.73 -3.35
N TYR A 99 4.95 10.56 -4.41
CA TYR A 99 6.38 10.85 -4.44
C TYR A 99 6.90 10.97 -5.87
N THR A 100 8.11 11.52 -6.05
CA THR A 100 8.80 11.67 -7.34
C THR A 100 10.14 10.97 -7.42
N GLY A 101 10.64 10.39 -6.32
CA GLY A 101 11.93 9.68 -6.26
C GLY A 101 12.04 8.80 -5.03
N THR A 102 12.99 7.87 -5.03
CA THR A 102 13.15 6.86 -3.97
C THR A 102 13.44 7.43 -2.58
N ASP A 103 14.05 8.59 -2.50
CA ASP A 103 14.29 9.35 -1.27
C ASP A 103 13.01 9.90 -0.63
N GLN A 104 11.89 9.91 -1.37
CA GLN A 104 10.58 10.36 -0.91
C GLN A 104 9.60 9.20 -0.66
N MET A 105 10.07 7.95 -0.75
CA MET A 105 9.25 6.75 -0.59
C MET A 105 9.18 6.24 0.87
N THR A 106 9.68 7.01 1.84
CA THR A 106 9.53 6.65 3.26
C THR A 106 8.12 6.94 3.75
N PRO A 107 7.60 6.22 4.75
CA PRO A 107 6.30 6.50 5.32
C PRO A 107 6.13 7.98 5.74
N ASP A 108 7.16 8.58 6.34
CA ASP A 108 7.12 9.98 6.76
C ASP A 108 6.99 10.96 5.58
N ALA A 109 7.75 10.72 4.51
CA ALA A 109 7.72 11.58 3.33
C ALA A 109 6.38 11.47 2.58
N ILE A 110 5.83 10.26 2.50
CA ILE A 110 4.51 9.99 1.90
C ILE A 110 3.41 10.68 2.71
N LEU A 111 3.42 10.54 4.05
CA LEU A 111 2.45 11.22 4.91
C LEU A 111 2.56 12.74 4.78
N ALA A 112 3.78 13.29 4.76
CA ALA A 112 4.00 14.72 4.56
C ALA A 112 3.48 15.21 3.20
N TYR A 113 3.68 14.44 2.14
CA TYR A 113 3.12 14.74 0.81
C TYR A 113 1.58 14.86 0.85
N TYR A 114 0.90 13.93 1.50
CA TYR A 114 -0.56 13.98 1.66
C TYR A 114 -1.01 15.13 2.55
N ASP A 115 -0.25 15.45 3.60
CA ASP A 115 -0.55 16.57 4.50
C ASP A 115 -0.40 17.94 3.78
N ASP A 116 0.65 18.12 2.98
CA ASP A 116 0.88 19.32 2.17
C ASP A 116 -0.25 19.57 1.15
N MET A 117 -0.82 18.50 0.62
CA MET A 117 -1.98 18.55 -0.27
C MET A 117 -3.32 18.72 0.47
N ASN A 118 -3.35 18.63 1.80
CA ASN A 118 -4.58 18.45 2.58
C ASN A 118 -5.45 17.31 2.03
N PHE A 119 -4.81 16.23 1.59
CA PHE A 119 -5.49 15.08 1.00
C PHE A 119 -6.11 14.20 2.07
N SER A 120 -7.29 13.67 1.78
CA SER A 120 -7.92 12.59 2.56
C SER A 120 -8.81 11.76 1.66
N ASP A 121 -8.83 10.45 1.89
CA ASP A 121 -9.75 9.53 1.19
C ASP A 121 -11.16 9.59 1.76
N TRP A 122 -11.27 9.74 3.09
CA TRP A 122 -12.58 9.82 3.77
C TRP A 122 -12.46 10.57 5.11
N ASN A 123 -13.63 10.89 5.68
CA ASN A 123 -13.69 11.28 7.08
C ASN A 123 -14.11 10.08 7.93
N HIS A 124 -13.46 9.87 9.06
CA HIS A 124 -13.82 8.80 9.99
C HIS A 124 -15.28 8.96 10.45
N ALA A 125 -16.03 7.86 10.51
CA ALA A 125 -17.48 7.93 10.75
C ALA A 125 -17.83 8.52 12.12
N ASP A 126 -17.05 8.21 13.14
CA ASP A 126 -17.32 8.57 14.53
C ASP A 126 -16.62 9.86 14.96
N THR A 127 -15.42 10.15 14.44
CA THR A 127 -14.64 11.33 14.85
C THR A 127 -14.62 12.44 13.81
N MET A 128 -15.03 12.21 12.57
CA MET A 128 -14.90 13.11 11.43
C MET A 128 -13.44 13.46 11.05
N ALA A 129 -12.45 12.83 11.65
CA ALA A 129 -11.05 13.00 11.27
C ALA A 129 -10.82 12.72 9.78
N PRO A 130 -10.00 13.53 9.08
CA PRO A 130 -9.64 13.28 7.68
C PRO A 130 -8.60 12.17 7.60
N MET A 131 -8.97 11.02 7.04
CA MET A 131 -8.17 9.80 7.02
C MET A 131 -7.59 9.51 5.63
N ILE A 132 -6.47 8.79 5.61
CA ILE A 132 -5.82 8.28 4.40
C ILE A 132 -5.83 6.76 4.45
N LYS A 133 -5.98 6.13 3.31
CA LYS A 133 -5.79 4.69 3.14
C LYS A 133 -4.46 4.46 2.43
N VAL A 134 -3.61 3.62 3.00
CA VAL A 134 -2.43 3.07 2.32
C VAL A 134 -2.85 1.92 1.40
N GLN A 135 -2.13 1.73 0.29
CA GLN A 135 -2.49 0.74 -0.73
C GLN A 135 -1.59 -0.50 -0.64
N HIS A 136 -0.50 -0.56 -1.40
CA HIS A 136 0.39 -1.73 -1.53
C HIS A 136 1.86 -1.30 -1.49
N PRO A 137 2.41 -0.91 -0.31
CA PRO A 137 3.70 -0.23 -0.21
C PRO A 137 4.90 -1.18 -0.23
N GLU A 138 4.82 -2.34 -0.89
CA GLU A 138 5.91 -3.30 -0.95
C GLU A 138 7.15 -2.71 -1.62
N PHE A 139 6.96 -1.95 -2.71
CA PHE A 139 8.08 -1.33 -3.41
C PHE A 139 8.76 -0.26 -2.55
N GLU A 140 7.98 0.56 -1.87
CA GLU A 140 8.44 1.59 -0.94
C GLU A 140 9.17 0.98 0.26
N THR A 141 8.68 -0.14 0.76
CA THR A 141 9.28 -0.87 1.89
C THR A 141 10.66 -1.41 1.53
N ILE A 142 10.87 -1.84 0.29
CA ILE A 142 12.15 -2.42 -0.16
C ILE A 142 13.14 -1.33 -0.62
N TYR A 143 12.66 -0.33 -1.36
CA TYR A 143 13.50 0.65 -2.06
C TYR A 143 13.42 2.07 -1.50
N GLY A 144 12.51 2.36 -0.57
CA GLY A 144 12.36 3.66 0.07
C GLY A 144 13.45 3.94 1.08
N GLY A 145 13.97 5.18 1.10
CA GLY A 145 15.01 5.59 2.03
C GLY A 145 16.30 4.78 1.86
N GLU A 146 16.75 4.12 2.91
CA GLU A 146 17.84 3.14 2.85
C GLU A 146 17.29 1.79 2.40
N SER A 147 17.52 1.44 1.15
CA SER A 147 17.11 0.16 0.57
C SER A 147 17.58 -1.03 1.43
N THR A 148 16.79 -2.11 1.42
CA THR A 148 17.11 -3.35 2.13
C THR A 148 18.45 -3.95 1.68
N THR A 149 19.04 -4.81 2.52
CA THR A 149 20.29 -5.48 2.17
C THR A 149 20.16 -6.27 0.87
N MET A 150 19.06 -6.99 0.67
CA MET A 150 18.83 -7.77 -0.54
C MET A 150 18.79 -6.87 -1.79
N ALA A 151 18.09 -5.74 -1.73
CA ALA A 151 18.07 -4.76 -2.82
C ALA A 151 19.46 -4.17 -3.10
N ARG A 152 20.25 -3.87 -2.05
CA ARG A 152 21.62 -3.33 -2.22
C ARG A 152 22.59 -4.29 -2.86
N ILE A 153 22.43 -5.60 -2.67
CA ILE A 153 23.26 -6.63 -3.32
C ILE A 153 22.72 -7.07 -4.68
N GLY A 154 21.62 -6.47 -5.14
CA GLY A 154 21.12 -6.60 -6.50
C GLY A 154 19.95 -7.54 -6.70
N TYR A 155 19.39 -8.12 -5.63
CA TYR A 155 18.18 -8.94 -5.73
C TYR A 155 16.96 -8.09 -6.08
N THR A 156 16.07 -8.66 -6.89
CA THR A 156 14.83 -8.05 -7.33
C THR A 156 13.63 -8.87 -6.83
N CYS A 157 12.43 -8.33 -7.02
CA CYS A 157 11.20 -9.06 -6.68
C CYS A 157 11.14 -10.43 -7.36
N SER A 158 11.52 -10.51 -8.64
CA SER A 158 11.48 -11.74 -9.41
C SER A 158 12.52 -12.78 -8.94
N ASP A 159 13.66 -12.36 -8.40
CA ASP A 159 14.66 -13.31 -7.91
C ASP A 159 14.15 -14.11 -6.71
N CYS A 160 13.28 -13.52 -5.89
CA CYS A 160 12.69 -14.18 -4.72
C CYS A 160 11.32 -14.82 -5.03
N HIS A 161 10.44 -14.13 -5.78
CA HIS A 161 9.05 -14.57 -5.97
C HIS A 161 8.83 -15.41 -7.23
N MET A 162 9.77 -15.42 -8.16
CA MET A 162 9.69 -16.23 -9.37
C MET A 162 10.74 -17.36 -9.35
N GLY A 163 11.97 -17.05 -8.95
CA GLY A 163 13.06 -18.03 -8.86
C GLY A 163 13.50 -18.55 -10.23
N THR A 164 14.44 -19.51 -10.22
CA THR A 164 14.91 -20.19 -11.42
C THR A 164 14.48 -21.64 -11.40
N GLU A 165 13.88 -22.09 -12.48
CA GLU A 165 13.55 -23.51 -12.74
C GLU A 165 14.36 -24.07 -13.89
N VAL A 166 14.40 -25.40 -14.00
CA VAL A 166 15.11 -26.10 -15.06
C VAL A 166 14.13 -26.99 -15.81
N ALA A 167 14.01 -26.77 -17.11
CA ALA A 167 13.19 -27.59 -18.00
C ALA A 167 13.75 -29.01 -18.17
N GLU A 168 12.95 -29.96 -18.72
CA GLU A 168 13.36 -31.33 -18.95
C GLU A 168 14.61 -31.46 -19.83
N ASP A 169 14.85 -30.49 -20.72
CA ASP A 169 16.04 -30.45 -21.59
C ASP A 169 17.28 -29.84 -20.92
N GLY A 170 17.19 -29.43 -19.64
CA GLY A 170 18.26 -28.81 -18.89
C GLY A 170 18.35 -27.29 -19.06
N THR A 171 17.41 -26.66 -19.78
CA THR A 171 17.40 -25.19 -19.94
C THR A 171 16.88 -24.50 -18.68
N ALA A 172 17.67 -23.60 -18.10
CA ALA A 172 17.22 -22.78 -16.99
C ALA A 172 16.33 -21.62 -17.48
N TYR A 173 15.23 -21.37 -16.75
CA TYR A 173 14.30 -20.27 -17.04
C TYR A 173 13.76 -19.67 -15.74
N THR A 174 13.27 -18.44 -15.83
CA THR A 174 12.58 -17.78 -14.70
C THR A 174 11.17 -18.35 -14.58
N SER A 175 10.84 -18.91 -13.41
CA SER A 175 9.48 -19.37 -13.10
C SER A 175 8.48 -18.21 -13.15
N HIS A 176 7.23 -18.51 -13.48
CA HIS A 176 6.13 -17.54 -13.44
C HIS A 176 5.06 -17.92 -12.42
N ASP A 177 5.40 -18.73 -11.44
CA ASP A 177 4.43 -19.21 -10.44
C ASP A 177 4.06 -18.11 -9.39
N TRP A 178 4.91 -17.12 -9.20
CA TRP A 178 4.71 -15.99 -8.27
C TRP A 178 4.29 -16.44 -6.87
N ILE A 179 5.06 -17.36 -6.32
CA ILE A 179 4.83 -17.93 -5.00
C ILE A 179 5.62 -17.18 -3.91
N SER A 180 5.30 -17.49 -2.67
CA SER A 180 6.19 -17.11 -1.56
C SER A 180 7.56 -17.79 -1.74
N PRO A 181 8.68 -17.05 -1.58
CA PRO A 181 10.01 -17.67 -1.66
C PRO A 181 10.19 -18.79 -0.62
N LEU A 182 9.41 -18.79 0.47
CA LEU A 182 9.45 -19.84 1.49
C LEU A 182 8.80 -21.17 1.05
N GLU A 183 8.09 -21.18 -0.07
CA GLU A 183 7.50 -22.39 -0.69
C GLU A 183 8.43 -23.03 -1.71
N ASN A 184 9.49 -22.34 -2.15
CA ASN A 184 10.46 -22.82 -3.11
C ASN A 184 11.65 -23.49 -2.38
N GLU A 185 11.55 -24.80 -2.15
CA GLU A 185 12.57 -25.58 -1.42
C GLU A 185 13.94 -25.59 -2.13
N ASP A 186 13.96 -25.60 -3.46
CA ASP A 186 15.20 -25.58 -4.24
C ASP A 186 15.91 -24.22 -4.10
N MET A 187 15.19 -23.14 -4.15
CA MET A 187 15.75 -21.80 -3.94
C MET A 187 16.23 -21.62 -2.49
N LEU A 188 15.46 -22.09 -1.51
CA LEU A 188 15.88 -22.07 -0.11
C LEU A 188 17.21 -22.82 0.08
N ALA A 189 17.33 -24.02 -0.50
CA ALA A 189 18.52 -24.87 -0.33
C ALA A 189 19.74 -24.31 -1.07
N ASN A 190 19.56 -23.78 -2.28
CA ASN A 190 20.69 -23.44 -3.16
C ASN A 190 21.10 -21.96 -3.08
N ASP A 191 20.16 -21.05 -2.75
CA ASP A 191 20.40 -19.61 -2.71
C ASP A 191 20.31 -19.04 -1.30
N CYS A 192 19.17 -19.18 -0.64
CA CYS A 192 18.92 -18.52 0.65
C CYS A 192 19.82 -19.05 1.77
N ASN A 193 20.05 -20.36 1.83
CA ASN A 193 20.88 -21.00 2.86
C ASN A 193 22.38 -20.67 2.75
N ASN A 194 22.82 -19.98 1.70
CA ASN A 194 24.18 -19.45 1.63
C ASN A 194 24.43 -18.31 2.64
N CYS A 195 23.37 -17.62 3.06
CA CYS A 195 23.45 -16.49 4.00
C CYS A 195 22.57 -16.68 5.23
N HIS A 196 21.42 -17.37 5.10
CA HIS A 196 20.45 -17.61 6.17
C HIS A 196 20.58 -19.04 6.69
N ALA A 197 20.65 -19.20 8.01
CA ALA A 197 20.72 -20.53 8.63
C ALA A 197 19.35 -21.26 8.56
N ASP A 198 18.27 -20.52 8.71
CA ASP A 198 16.89 -21.02 8.62
C ASP A 198 15.95 -19.84 8.31
N LEU A 199 15.86 -19.48 7.03
CA LEU A 199 15.04 -18.34 6.60
C LEU A 199 13.57 -18.49 6.98
N LYS A 200 13.00 -19.71 6.94
CA LYS A 200 11.61 -19.94 7.33
C LYS A 200 11.35 -19.55 8.79
N SER A 201 12.23 -19.96 9.67
CA SER A 201 12.12 -19.62 11.11
C SER A 201 12.38 -18.13 11.36
N GLU A 202 13.32 -17.51 10.64
CA GLU A 202 13.63 -16.07 10.73
C GLU A 202 12.42 -15.22 10.30
N VAL A 203 11.81 -15.55 9.17
CA VAL A 203 10.61 -14.87 8.67
C VAL A 203 9.42 -15.09 9.60
N ALA A 204 9.16 -16.33 10.01
CA ALA A 204 8.06 -16.64 10.94
C ALA A 204 8.18 -15.88 12.27
N ALA A 205 9.40 -15.70 12.79
CA ALA A 205 9.63 -14.92 14.00
C ALA A 205 9.35 -13.41 13.79
N THR A 206 9.70 -12.87 12.61
CA THR A 206 9.40 -11.48 12.24
C THR A 206 7.90 -11.26 12.12
N GLN A 207 7.20 -12.12 11.39
CA GLN A 207 5.75 -12.06 11.17
C GLN A 207 4.98 -12.18 12.49
N ALA A 208 5.35 -13.13 13.36
CA ALA A 208 4.72 -13.26 14.66
C ALA A 208 4.90 -12.02 15.55
N LYS A 209 6.05 -11.36 15.49
CA LYS A 209 6.30 -10.12 16.21
C LYS A 209 5.52 -8.96 15.62
N GLU A 210 5.43 -8.88 14.30
CA GLU A 210 4.64 -7.88 13.58
C GLU A 210 3.17 -8.01 13.94
N GLU A 211 2.58 -9.20 13.81
CA GLU A 211 1.17 -9.49 14.16
C GLU A 211 0.84 -9.06 15.60
N GLN A 212 1.72 -9.38 16.56
CA GLN A 212 1.55 -8.95 17.94
C GLN A 212 1.51 -7.43 18.08
N ARG A 213 2.44 -6.73 17.41
CA ARG A 213 2.53 -5.26 17.46
C ARG A 213 1.33 -4.60 16.77
N VAL A 214 0.97 -5.08 15.57
CA VAL A 214 -0.20 -4.60 14.80
C VAL A 214 -1.47 -4.74 15.63
N THR A 215 -1.69 -5.89 16.25
CA THR A 215 -2.84 -6.15 17.13
C THR A 215 -2.87 -5.18 18.32
N SER A 216 -1.77 -5.06 19.05
CA SER A 216 -1.69 -4.17 20.22
C SER A 216 -1.90 -2.69 19.85
N ILE A 217 -1.36 -2.24 18.73
CA ILE A 217 -1.53 -0.85 18.28
C ILE A 217 -2.95 -0.60 17.76
N SER A 218 -3.59 -1.57 17.10
CA SER A 218 -4.98 -1.44 16.68
C SER A 218 -5.93 -1.25 17.87
N GLU A 219 -5.71 -1.95 18.97
CA GLU A 219 -6.47 -1.77 20.22
C GLU A 219 -6.29 -0.35 20.79
N LYS A 220 -5.08 0.21 20.76
CA LYS A 220 -4.82 1.60 21.16
C LYS A 220 -5.50 2.62 20.24
N ILE A 221 -5.47 2.39 18.93
CA ILE A 221 -6.14 3.25 17.93
C ILE A 221 -7.66 3.21 18.15
N GLU A 222 -8.23 2.06 18.46
CA GLU A 222 -9.66 1.92 18.78
C GLU A 222 -10.01 2.68 20.07
N ASP A 223 -9.25 2.51 21.17
CA ASP A 223 -9.47 3.22 22.43
C ASP A 223 -9.36 4.75 22.23
N MET A 224 -8.33 5.21 21.55
CA MET A 224 -8.15 6.62 21.18
C MET A 224 -9.36 7.15 20.39
N THR A 225 -9.79 6.42 19.37
CA THR A 225 -10.91 6.80 18.51
C THR A 225 -12.20 6.93 19.30
N ASN A 226 -12.50 5.96 20.17
CA ASN A 226 -13.68 5.96 21.02
C ASN A 226 -13.65 7.13 22.00
N LYS A 227 -12.52 7.39 22.64
CA LYS A 227 -12.37 8.54 23.58
C LYS A 227 -12.50 9.90 22.87
N ILE A 228 -11.99 10.03 21.63
CA ILE A 228 -12.20 11.27 20.84
C ILE A 228 -13.69 11.43 20.54
N ALA A 229 -14.35 10.37 20.07
CA ALA A 229 -15.76 10.41 19.73
C ALA A 229 -16.63 10.79 20.93
N ASP A 230 -16.36 10.22 22.10
CA ASP A 230 -17.10 10.47 23.33
C ASP A 230 -16.85 11.90 23.86
N LYS A 231 -15.59 12.32 23.98
CA LYS A 231 -15.21 13.62 24.56
C LYS A 231 -15.69 14.81 23.71
N TYR A 232 -15.72 14.65 22.40
CA TYR A 232 -16.05 15.73 21.45
C TYR A 232 -17.39 15.49 20.71
N ALA A 233 -18.28 14.66 21.25
CA ALA A 233 -19.53 14.25 20.59
C ALA A 233 -20.35 15.41 20.03
N ASP A 234 -20.57 16.47 20.82
CA ASP A 234 -21.37 17.64 20.41
C ASP A 234 -20.68 18.44 19.28
N GLU A 235 -19.37 18.61 19.37
CA GLU A 235 -18.59 19.33 18.37
C GLU A 235 -18.54 18.55 17.05
N ILE A 236 -18.30 17.25 17.11
CA ILE A 236 -18.32 16.35 15.96
C ILE A 236 -19.69 16.33 15.28
N ALA A 237 -20.78 16.29 16.07
CA ALA A 237 -22.13 16.35 15.54
C ALA A 237 -22.40 17.67 14.79
N ALA A 238 -21.91 18.80 15.33
CA ALA A 238 -22.03 20.09 14.68
C ALA A 238 -21.24 20.16 13.36
N ILE A 239 -20.01 19.63 13.34
CA ILE A 239 -19.17 19.54 12.12
C ILE A 239 -19.85 18.68 11.07
N LYS A 240 -20.39 17.53 11.45
CA LYS A 240 -21.13 16.63 10.57
C LYS A 240 -22.36 17.29 9.98
N ALA A 241 -23.17 17.95 10.81
CA ALA A 241 -24.35 18.68 10.36
C ALA A 241 -24.02 19.84 9.39
N ALA A 242 -22.92 20.58 9.66
CA ALA A 242 -22.44 21.61 8.75
C ALA A 242 -22.06 21.03 7.39
N LYS A 243 -21.32 19.91 7.36
CA LYS A 243 -20.94 19.19 6.13
C LYS A 243 -22.17 18.72 5.34
N ASP A 244 -23.15 18.14 6.01
CA ASP A 244 -24.39 17.66 5.40
C ASP A 244 -25.22 18.81 4.81
N ALA A 245 -25.14 20.00 5.41
CA ALA A 245 -25.73 21.24 4.91
C ALA A 245 -24.90 21.94 3.81
N GLY A 246 -23.80 21.34 3.35
CA GLY A 246 -22.91 21.92 2.33
C GLY A 246 -22.08 23.10 2.83
N SER A 247 -21.96 23.28 4.14
CA SER A 247 -21.12 24.30 4.80
C SER A 247 -19.89 23.67 5.46
N LYS A 248 -18.96 24.50 5.96
CA LYS A 248 -17.77 24.03 6.69
C LYS A 248 -17.78 24.61 8.09
N GLN A 249 -17.59 23.75 9.08
CA GLN A 249 -17.28 24.14 10.46
C GLN A 249 -15.88 23.60 10.79
N ALA A 250 -14.98 24.47 11.23
CA ALA A 250 -13.66 24.06 11.67
C ALA A 250 -13.74 23.39 13.05
N PRO A 251 -12.91 22.38 13.31
CA PRO A 251 -12.75 21.83 14.64
C PRO A 251 -12.04 22.85 15.56
N SER A 252 -12.22 22.67 16.87
CA SER A 252 -11.36 23.34 17.86
C SER A 252 -9.88 22.94 17.67
N ASP A 253 -8.96 23.75 18.17
CA ASP A 253 -7.52 23.46 18.06
C ASP A 253 -7.16 22.12 18.72
N GLU A 254 -7.82 21.77 19.82
CA GLU A 254 -7.60 20.52 20.53
C GLU A 254 -8.10 19.32 19.70
N LEU A 255 -9.31 19.41 19.14
CA LEU A 255 -9.86 18.33 18.28
C LEU A 255 -9.05 18.21 16.99
N ALA A 256 -8.59 19.30 16.39
CA ALA A 256 -7.73 19.27 15.22
C ALA A 256 -6.38 18.57 15.49
N ALA A 257 -5.78 18.82 16.66
CA ALA A 257 -4.56 18.13 17.08
C ALA A 257 -4.79 16.64 17.28
N LEU A 258 -5.91 16.25 17.89
CA LEU A 258 -6.29 14.83 18.05
C LEU A 258 -6.57 14.14 16.70
N TRP A 259 -7.23 14.82 15.77
CA TRP A 259 -7.43 14.31 14.41
C TRP A 259 -6.12 14.05 13.69
N LYS A 260 -5.14 14.94 13.85
CA LYS A 260 -3.81 14.73 13.26
C LYS A 260 -3.13 13.50 13.85
N LEU A 261 -3.21 13.30 15.16
CA LEU A 261 -2.63 12.11 15.82
C LEU A 261 -3.36 10.85 15.42
N GLN A 262 -4.71 10.86 15.32
CA GLN A 262 -5.50 9.72 14.84
C GLN A 262 -5.13 9.35 13.40
N ARG A 263 -5.04 10.35 12.51
CA ARG A 263 -4.61 10.17 11.12
C ARG A 263 -3.21 9.57 11.04
N ASN A 264 -2.24 10.10 11.81
CA ASN A 264 -0.87 9.61 11.81
C ASN A 264 -0.77 8.18 12.35
N ALA A 265 -1.41 7.90 13.48
CA ALA A 265 -1.41 6.57 14.08
C ALA A 265 -1.96 5.52 13.10
N GLN A 266 -3.11 5.81 12.48
CA GLN A 266 -3.71 4.90 11.53
C GLN A 266 -2.90 4.80 10.23
N PHE A 267 -2.32 5.89 9.70
CA PHE A 267 -1.52 5.85 8.48
C PHE A 267 -0.28 4.96 8.64
N TYR A 268 0.49 5.13 9.73
CA TYR A 268 1.67 4.31 9.98
C TYR A 268 1.32 2.84 10.27
N TRP A 269 0.22 2.60 10.99
CA TRP A 269 -0.29 1.26 11.23
C TRP A 269 -0.76 0.60 9.92
N ASP A 270 -1.52 1.33 9.09
CA ASP A 270 -2.05 0.86 7.81
C ASP A 270 -0.92 0.57 6.81
N PHE A 271 0.17 1.37 6.83
CA PHE A 271 1.34 1.16 5.98
C PHE A 271 1.99 -0.21 6.21
N VAL A 272 2.06 -0.66 7.45
CA VAL A 272 2.57 -1.98 7.79
C VAL A 272 1.53 -3.06 7.53
N MET A 273 0.28 -2.83 7.94
CA MET A 273 -0.79 -3.82 7.87
C MET A 273 -1.15 -4.25 6.43
N VAL A 274 -0.98 -3.37 5.45
CA VAL A 274 -1.29 -3.67 4.04
C VAL A 274 -0.08 -4.11 3.21
N GLU A 275 1.10 -4.09 3.79
CA GLU A 275 2.33 -4.61 3.21
C GLU A 275 2.34 -6.14 3.33
N ASN A 276 2.34 -6.84 2.20
CA ASN A 276 1.98 -8.27 2.13
C ASN A 276 3.04 -9.23 2.69
N SER A 277 4.20 -8.76 3.13
CA SER A 277 5.24 -9.63 3.71
C SER A 277 5.12 -9.81 5.22
N GLU A 278 4.22 -9.05 5.87
CA GLU A 278 4.10 -9.02 7.33
C GLU A 278 5.45 -8.71 8.01
N GLY A 279 6.16 -7.71 7.44
CA GLY A 279 7.45 -7.24 7.92
C GLY A 279 8.68 -7.96 7.38
N ALA A 280 8.53 -9.05 6.62
CA ALA A 280 9.69 -9.81 6.13
C ALA A 280 10.50 -9.07 5.06
N HIS A 281 9.91 -8.18 4.26
CA HIS A 281 10.64 -7.39 3.27
C HIS A 281 11.63 -6.41 3.90
N ASN A 282 11.27 -5.78 5.02
CA ASN A 282 12.13 -4.83 5.72
C ASN A 282 11.76 -4.73 7.20
N PRO A 283 12.23 -5.65 8.04
CA PRO A 283 11.88 -5.67 9.47
C PRO A 283 12.19 -4.36 10.19
N ASP A 284 13.32 -3.71 9.87
CA ASP A 284 13.72 -2.46 10.52
C ASP A 284 12.73 -1.34 10.24
N LEU A 285 12.37 -1.11 8.97
CA LEU A 285 11.38 -0.11 8.60
C LEU A 285 9.99 -0.44 9.17
N THR A 286 9.60 -1.71 9.16
CA THR A 286 8.33 -2.19 9.72
C THR A 286 8.20 -1.80 11.18
N PHE A 287 9.17 -2.16 12.01
CA PHE A 287 9.09 -1.89 13.44
C PHE A 287 9.26 -0.40 13.78
N GLU A 288 10.12 0.33 13.04
CA GLU A 288 10.21 1.79 13.18
C GLU A 288 8.87 2.48 12.85
N THR A 289 8.19 2.00 11.81
CA THR A 289 6.88 2.56 11.39
C THR A 289 5.80 2.26 12.43
N LEU A 290 5.79 1.05 13.01
CA LEU A 290 4.89 0.70 14.12
C LEU A 290 5.19 1.50 15.39
N ASP A 291 6.46 1.81 15.70
CA ASP A 291 6.81 2.69 16.82
C ASP A 291 6.23 4.10 16.65
N LYS A 292 6.20 4.63 15.42
CA LYS A 292 5.57 5.91 15.10
C LYS A 292 4.05 5.87 15.26
N ALA A 293 3.42 4.78 14.81
CA ALA A 293 1.98 4.56 15.00
C ALA A 293 1.61 4.54 16.49
N GLU A 294 2.35 3.77 17.27
CA GLU A 294 2.15 3.65 18.72
C GLU A 294 2.37 4.97 19.43
N ALA A 295 3.45 5.70 19.12
CA ALA A 295 3.75 6.98 19.72
C ALA A 295 2.64 8.03 19.45
N ALA A 296 2.07 8.04 18.23
CA ALA A 296 0.98 8.95 17.91
C ALA A 296 -0.31 8.60 18.68
N ALA A 297 -0.63 7.31 18.82
CA ALA A 297 -1.77 6.86 19.61
C ALA A 297 -1.59 7.18 21.11
N ASP A 298 -0.42 6.88 21.68
CA ASP A 298 -0.11 7.17 23.08
C ASP A 298 -0.15 8.67 23.39
N GLN A 299 0.35 9.51 22.47
CA GLN A 299 0.25 10.97 22.63
C GLN A 299 -1.21 11.44 22.65
N ALA A 300 -2.04 10.94 21.76
CA ALA A 300 -3.47 11.27 21.74
C ALA A 300 -4.19 10.80 23.00
N LEU A 301 -3.93 9.56 23.44
CA LEU A 301 -4.47 9.02 24.70
C LEU A 301 -4.06 9.86 25.91
N SER A 302 -2.81 10.33 25.96
CA SER A 302 -2.33 11.24 27.02
C SER A 302 -3.06 12.59 27.04
N MET A 303 -3.48 13.12 25.88
CA MET A 303 -4.27 14.35 25.78
C MET A 303 -5.74 14.15 26.21
N LEU A 304 -6.22 12.93 26.10
CA LEU A 304 -7.61 12.58 26.41
C LEU A 304 -7.82 12.27 27.91
N GLY A 305 -6.79 11.83 28.61
CA GLY A 305 -6.81 11.52 30.06
C GLY A 305 -7.05 10.07 30.31
#